data_c95351508ef9afa4dfb97df758969f90
#
_entry.id   c95351508ef9afa4dfb97df758969f90
#
_cell.length_a   1.000
_cell.length_b   1.000
_cell.length_c   1.000
_cell.angle_alpha   90.00
_cell.angle_beta   90.00
_cell.angle_gamma   90.00
#
_symmetry.space_group_name_H-M   'P 1'
#
loop_
_entity.id
_entity.type
_entity.pdbx_description
1 polymer ?
#
loop_
_entity_poly.entity_id
_entity_poly.type
_entity_poly.pdbx_seq_one_letter_code
_entity_poly.pdbx_strand_id
1 'polypeptide(L)'
;SVKDRAALYIVRDAEAKGLLRPGGRIVEGTAGNTGIGLAMVAKALGYKATIVIPRTQSQEKKDAIRLFGAELVEVDAVPYSNPDNYVRYSGRLAEELAASDPNGAIWANQFDNVANRQAHAETTGPEIWRQTDGKVDGFICAVGSGGTLAGVAQALRAKRPDVKIGLADPYGAALYAYYTTGELKSEGGSISEGIGQGRITANLEGLTVDHAYRISDEEMLEVIYDLVEHEGMVMGGSTGVNVAGAIRLARELGPGHTIVTILCDQGARYQSKIFNRAFLTEKGLPIPSWL
;
A
#
# COMPACT_ATOMS: atom_id res chain seq x y z
N SER A 1 0.98 -2.86 -9.58
CA SER A 1 0.58 -1.92 -8.51
C SER A 1 1.78 -1.17 -7.93
N VAL A 2 1.52 -0.18 -7.11
CA VAL A 2 2.57 0.56 -6.37
C VAL A 2 3.46 -0.34 -5.50
N LYS A 3 3.03 -1.55 -5.16
CA LYS A 3 3.78 -2.51 -4.34
C LYS A 3 4.83 -3.31 -5.11
N ASP A 4 4.81 -3.30 -6.43
CA ASP A 4 5.70 -4.14 -7.25
C ASP A 4 7.16 -3.70 -7.11
N ARG A 5 7.41 -2.38 -6.97
CA ARG A 5 8.76 -1.83 -6.72
C ARG A 5 9.30 -2.25 -5.36
N ALA A 6 8.48 -2.15 -4.32
CA ALA A 6 8.86 -2.61 -2.98
C ALA A 6 9.16 -4.11 -2.97
N ALA A 7 8.35 -4.93 -3.64
CA ALA A 7 8.58 -6.36 -3.76
C ALA A 7 9.94 -6.67 -4.40
N LEU A 8 10.28 -6.00 -5.51
CA LEU A 8 11.56 -6.19 -6.18
C LEU A 8 12.75 -5.80 -5.28
N TYR A 9 12.67 -4.65 -4.60
CA TYR A 9 13.77 -4.18 -3.74
C TYR A 9 13.96 -5.06 -2.50
N ILE A 10 12.88 -5.55 -1.88
CA ILE A 10 12.95 -6.50 -0.76
C ILE A 10 13.68 -7.79 -1.19
N VAL A 11 13.35 -8.32 -2.37
CA VAL A 11 14.01 -9.52 -2.89
C VAL A 11 15.48 -9.25 -3.21
N ARG A 12 15.80 -8.14 -3.88
CA ARG A 12 17.16 -7.76 -4.21
C ARG A 12 18.03 -7.49 -2.98
N ASP A 13 17.47 -6.87 -1.96
CA ASP A 13 18.14 -6.65 -0.68
C ASP A 13 18.48 -7.99 0.01
N ALA A 14 17.55 -8.95 0.00
CA ALA A 14 17.76 -10.28 0.54
C ALA A 14 18.83 -11.05 -0.23
N GLU A 15 18.85 -10.95 -1.56
CA GLU A 15 19.92 -11.52 -2.41
C GLU A 15 21.29 -10.92 -2.06
N ALA A 16 21.37 -9.58 -2.02
CA ALA A 16 22.62 -8.86 -1.72
C ALA A 16 23.18 -9.19 -0.33
N LYS A 17 22.31 -9.46 0.65
CA LYS A 17 22.68 -9.88 2.00
C LYS A 17 22.97 -11.39 2.13
N GLY A 18 22.81 -12.17 1.06
CA GLY A 18 22.98 -13.63 1.09
C GLY A 18 21.91 -14.37 1.91
N LEU A 19 20.78 -13.73 2.20
CA LEU A 19 19.68 -14.30 2.97
C LEU A 19 18.76 -15.18 2.11
N LEU A 20 18.70 -14.92 0.81
CA LEU A 20 17.89 -15.66 -0.15
C LEU A 20 18.79 -16.40 -1.14
N ARG A 21 18.71 -17.74 -1.15
CA ARG A 21 19.46 -18.61 -2.05
C ARG A 21 18.64 -18.94 -3.30
N PRO A 22 19.26 -19.29 -4.43
CA PRO A 22 18.53 -19.74 -5.62
C PRO A 22 17.53 -20.85 -5.31
N GLY A 23 16.28 -20.69 -5.75
CA GLY A 23 15.17 -21.61 -5.44
C GLY A 23 14.61 -21.50 -4.01
N GLY A 24 15.11 -20.59 -3.21
CA GLY A 24 14.60 -20.32 -1.87
C GLY A 24 13.18 -19.75 -1.87
N ARG A 25 12.63 -19.51 -0.69
CA ARG A 25 11.23 -19.16 -0.50
C ARG A 25 11.08 -17.76 0.10
N ILE A 26 10.11 -17.00 -0.41
CA ILE A 26 9.72 -15.70 0.10
C ILE A 26 8.36 -15.84 0.78
N VAL A 27 8.26 -15.45 2.05
CA VAL A 27 7.02 -15.50 2.83
C VAL A 27 6.58 -14.10 3.18
N GLU A 28 5.29 -13.79 3.01
CA GLU A 28 4.73 -12.48 3.37
C GLU A 28 3.28 -12.58 3.85
N GLY A 29 2.96 -11.79 4.87
CA GLY A 29 1.59 -11.52 5.31
C GLY A 29 1.08 -10.21 4.72
N THR A 30 -0.01 -10.25 3.93
CA THR A 30 -0.45 -9.06 3.20
C THR A 30 -1.95 -9.01 2.95
N ALA A 31 -2.47 -7.79 2.77
CA ALA A 31 -3.84 -7.55 2.28
C ALA A 31 -4.00 -7.72 0.74
N GLY A 32 -2.97 -8.18 0.03
CA GLY A 32 -3.07 -8.58 -1.37
C GLY A 32 -1.99 -8.05 -2.29
N ASN A 33 -1.88 -6.74 -2.52
CA ASN A 33 -1.02 -6.18 -3.56
C ASN A 33 0.48 -6.49 -3.40
N THR A 34 1.00 -6.49 -2.17
CA THR A 34 2.39 -6.88 -1.94
C THR A 34 2.60 -8.36 -2.23
N GLY A 35 1.62 -9.21 -1.87
CA GLY A 35 1.64 -10.63 -2.21
C GLY A 35 1.66 -10.88 -3.71
N ILE A 36 0.86 -10.15 -4.48
CA ILE A 36 0.88 -10.21 -5.95
C ILE A 36 2.25 -9.80 -6.49
N GLY A 37 2.81 -8.67 -6.01
CA GLY A 37 4.14 -8.20 -6.42
C GLY A 37 5.25 -9.19 -6.08
N LEU A 38 5.26 -9.75 -4.87
CA LEU A 38 6.23 -10.76 -4.45
C LEU A 38 6.10 -12.06 -5.23
N ALA A 39 4.86 -12.53 -5.48
CA ALA A 39 4.61 -13.72 -6.29
C ALA A 39 5.13 -13.55 -7.73
N MET A 40 4.88 -12.38 -8.32
CA MET A 40 5.38 -12.04 -9.66
C MET A 40 6.91 -12.00 -9.71
N VAL A 41 7.54 -11.30 -8.76
CA VAL A 41 9.01 -11.18 -8.68
C VAL A 41 9.64 -12.54 -8.40
N ALA A 42 9.09 -13.31 -7.46
CA ALA A 42 9.55 -14.66 -7.15
C ALA A 42 9.51 -15.56 -8.39
N LYS A 43 8.41 -15.56 -9.13
CA LYS A 43 8.26 -16.33 -10.36
C LYS A 43 9.31 -15.93 -11.42
N ALA A 44 9.52 -14.64 -11.60
CA ALA A 44 10.47 -14.12 -12.59
C ALA A 44 11.93 -14.43 -12.25
N LEU A 45 12.28 -14.52 -10.95
CA LEU A 45 13.64 -14.74 -10.47
C LEU A 45 13.92 -16.20 -10.04
N GLY A 46 12.94 -17.11 -10.19
CA GLY A 46 13.10 -18.54 -9.88
C GLY A 46 12.99 -18.88 -8.39
N TYR A 47 12.32 -18.04 -7.59
CA TYR A 47 12.01 -18.29 -6.19
C TYR A 47 10.62 -18.87 -6.01
N LYS A 48 10.36 -19.49 -4.84
CA LYS A 48 9.04 -19.86 -4.37
C LYS A 48 8.44 -18.69 -3.59
N ALA A 49 7.11 -18.57 -3.56
CA ALA A 49 6.43 -17.60 -2.72
C ALA A 49 5.29 -18.28 -1.93
N THR A 50 5.17 -17.94 -0.65
CA THR A 50 4.05 -18.32 0.23
C THR A 50 3.44 -17.04 0.79
N ILE A 51 2.19 -16.78 0.45
CA ILE A 51 1.49 -15.54 0.82
C ILE A 51 0.38 -15.86 1.83
N VAL A 52 0.45 -15.23 2.99
CA VAL A 52 -0.58 -15.31 4.04
C VAL A 52 -1.52 -14.13 3.89
N ILE A 53 -2.81 -14.40 3.71
CA ILE A 53 -3.82 -13.38 3.41
C ILE A 53 -5.08 -13.57 4.26
N PRO A 54 -5.72 -12.50 4.76
CA PRO A 54 -7.02 -12.60 5.41
C PRO A 54 -8.10 -13.09 4.46
N ARG A 55 -8.99 -13.98 4.93
CA ARG A 55 -10.13 -14.49 4.13
C ARG A 55 -11.06 -13.39 3.61
N THR A 56 -11.10 -12.24 4.30
CA THR A 56 -11.95 -11.09 3.96
C THR A 56 -11.49 -10.28 2.75
N GLN A 57 -10.26 -10.53 2.24
CA GLN A 57 -9.75 -9.83 1.07
C GLN A 57 -10.45 -10.28 -0.21
N SER A 58 -10.46 -9.41 -1.24
CA SER A 58 -11.15 -9.67 -2.50
C SER A 58 -10.66 -10.96 -3.17
N GLN A 59 -11.58 -11.68 -3.82
CA GLN A 59 -11.27 -12.93 -4.50
C GLN A 59 -10.29 -12.69 -5.65
N GLU A 60 -10.42 -11.57 -6.36
CA GLU A 60 -9.58 -11.18 -7.48
C GLU A 60 -8.10 -11.07 -7.08
N LYS A 61 -7.80 -10.57 -5.87
CA LYS A 61 -6.42 -10.54 -5.35
C LYS A 61 -5.87 -11.92 -5.05
N LYS A 62 -6.69 -12.79 -4.47
CA LYS A 62 -6.31 -14.18 -4.18
C LYS A 62 -6.01 -14.95 -5.48
N ASP A 63 -6.84 -14.77 -6.49
CA ASP A 63 -6.68 -15.43 -7.78
C ASP A 63 -5.43 -14.89 -8.51
N ALA A 64 -5.16 -13.59 -8.44
CA ALA A 64 -3.94 -13.01 -9.00
C ALA A 64 -2.67 -13.57 -8.34
N ILE A 65 -2.66 -13.81 -7.02
CA ILE A 65 -1.54 -14.44 -6.32
C ILE A 65 -1.33 -15.88 -6.81
N ARG A 66 -2.40 -16.67 -6.91
CA ARG A 66 -2.36 -18.05 -7.41
C ARG A 66 -1.90 -18.13 -8.86
N LEU A 67 -2.30 -17.17 -9.70
CA LEU A 67 -1.94 -17.12 -11.11
C LEU A 67 -0.41 -17.05 -11.33
N PHE A 68 0.34 -16.38 -10.44
CA PHE A 68 1.80 -16.37 -10.45
C PHE A 68 2.43 -17.63 -9.84
N GLY A 69 1.62 -18.60 -9.39
CA GLY A 69 2.09 -19.87 -8.84
C GLY A 69 2.56 -19.81 -7.40
N ALA A 70 2.19 -18.76 -6.66
CA ALA A 70 2.47 -18.68 -5.23
C ALA A 70 1.50 -19.58 -4.44
N GLU A 71 2.00 -20.16 -3.37
CA GLU A 71 1.21 -20.82 -2.33
C GLU A 71 0.43 -19.76 -1.54
N LEU A 72 -0.88 -19.97 -1.38
CA LEU A 72 -1.75 -19.04 -0.65
C LEU A 72 -2.27 -19.68 0.63
N VAL A 73 -1.95 -19.06 1.76
CA VAL A 73 -2.43 -19.45 3.09
C VAL A 73 -3.48 -18.44 3.54
N GLU A 74 -4.74 -18.87 3.61
CA GLU A 74 -5.85 -18.01 4.04
C GLU A 74 -6.09 -18.14 5.53
N VAL A 75 -6.05 -17.02 6.25
CA VAL A 75 -6.26 -16.93 7.71
C VAL A 75 -7.46 -16.03 8.04
N ASP A 76 -7.95 -16.11 9.25
CA ASP A 76 -9.02 -15.25 9.72
C ASP A 76 -8.53 -13.79 9.88
N ALA A 77 -9.42 -12.84 9.64
CA ALA A 77 -9.14 -11.42 9.85
C ALA A 77 -9.23 -11.09 11.35
N VAL A 78 -8.08 -11.00 12.00
CA VAL A 78 -7.97 -10.65 13.42
C VAL A 78 -7.07 -9.44 13.63
N PRO A 79 -7.23 -8.68 14.73
CA PRO A 79 -6.37 -7.51 15.03
C PRO A 79 -4.89 -7.89 15.13
N TYR A 80 -4.00 -6.93 14.90
CA TYR A 80 -2.54 -7.14 14.99
C TYR A 80 -2.06 -7.64 16.35
N SER A 81 -2.78 -7.33 17.44
CA SER A 81 -2.49 -7.84 18.79
C SER A 81 -2.65 -9.36 18.92
N ASN A 82 -3.48 -9.96 18.07
CA ASN A 82 -3.68 -11.41 18.04
C ASN A 82 -2.48 -12.10 17.38
N PRO A 83 -1.90 -13.17 17.97
CA PRO A 83 -0.80 -13.92 17.38
C PRO A 83 -1.11 -14.51 16.00
N ASP A 84 -2.39 -14.81 15.71
CA ASP A 84 -2.81 -15.39 14.43
C ASP A 84 -3.12 -14.31 13.36
N ASN A 85 -2.83 -13.03 13.66
CA ASN A 85 -2.87 -11.99 12.63
C ASN A 85 -1.94 -12.37 11.47
N TYR A 86 -2.41 -12.18 10.25
CA TYR A 86 -1.72 -12.60 9.02
C TYR A 86 -0.25 -12.13 8.93
N VAL A 87 0.09 -10.96 9.47
CA VAL A 87 1.47 -10.45 9.50
C VAL A 87 2.31 -11.25 10.50
N ARG A 88 1.80 -11.44 11.72
CA ARG A 88 2.54 -12.17 12.77
C ARG A 88 2.67 -13.66 12.44
N TYR A 89 1.61 -14.25 11.89
CA TYR A 89 1.60 -15.64 11.45
C TYR A 89 2.63 -15.85 10.33
N SER A 90 2.72 -14.93 9.35
CA SER A 90 3.68 -15.07 8.25
C SER A 90 5.14 -15.02 8.71
N GLY A 91 5.46 -14.24 9.76
CA GLY A 91 6.79 -14.22 10.36
C GLY A 91 7.17 -15.59 10.93
N ARG A 92 6.28 -16.19 11.76
CA ARG A 92 6.50 -17.54 12.32
C ARG A 92 6.61 -18.61 11.22
N LEU A 93 5.73 -18.55 10.23
CA LEU A 93 5.76 -19.47 9.09
C LEU A 93 7.09 -19.36 8.30
N ALA A 94 7.63 -18.15 8.17
CA ALA A 94 8.93 -17.96 7.51
C ALA A 94 10.07 -18.62 8.29
N GLU A 95 10.05 -18.54 9.63
CA GLU A 95 11.04 -19.21 10.49
C GLU A 95 10.94 -20.74 10.38
N GLU A 96 9.72 -21.30 10.42
CA GLU A 96 9.47 -22.72 10.25
C GLU A 96 9.94 -23.24 8.88
N LEU A 97 9.63 -22.50 7.82
CA LEU A 97 10.04 -22.84 6.45
C LEU A 97 11.55 -22.67 6.24
N ALA A 98 12.17 -21.67 6.86
CA ALA A 98 13.63 -21.49 6.80
C ALA A 98 14.39 -22.69 7.44
N ALA A 99 13.81 -23.31 8.47
CA ALA A 99 14.39 -24.48 9.10
C ALA A 99 14.20 -25.78 8.30
N SER A 100 13.17 -25.87 7.45
CA SER A 100 12.78 -27.08 6.73
C SER A 100 13.06 -27.07 5.23
N ASP A 101 13.07 -25.90 4.55
CA ASP A 101 13.38 -25.78 3.13
C ASP A 101 14.91 -25.81 2.93
N PRO A 102 15.45 -26.73 2.12
CA PRO A 102 16.90 -26.85 1.90
C PRO A 102 17.52 -25.59 1.27
N ASN A 103 16.73 -24.79 0.57
CA ASN A 103 17.16 -23.51 -0.02
C ASN A 103 16.89 -22.30 0.88
N GLY A 104 16.33 -22.53 2.07
CA GLY A 104 15.97 -21.48 3.03
C GLY A 104 14.71 -20.71 2.66
N ALA A 105 14.25 -19.90 3.62
CA ALA A 105 13.15 -18.97 3.42
C ALA A 105 13.43 -17.64 4.09
N ILE A 106 12.86 -16.57 3.57
CA ILE A 106 12.90 -15.24 4.17
C ILE A 106 11.47 -14.74 4.45
N TRP A 107 11.31 -13.98 5.51
CA TRP A 107 10.15 -13.13 5.71
C TRP A 107 10.39 -11.78 5.04
N ALA A 108 9.55 -11.42 4.06
CA ALA A 108 9.70 -10.16 3.33
C ALA A 108 9.45 -8.94 4.22
N ASN A 109 8.53 -9.07 5.20
CA ASN A 109 8.26 -8.08 6.26
C ASN A 109 8.11 -6.64 5.71
N GLN A 110 7.21 -6.44 4.76
CA GLN A 110 7.01 -5.17 4.06
C GLN A 110 6.88 -3.94 4.96
N PHE A 111 6.37 -4.14 6.19
CA PHE A 111 6.10 -3.05 7.12
C PHE A 111 7.37 -2.49 7.77
N ASP A 112 8.33 -3.37 8.10
CA ASP A 112 9.53 -2.99 8.85
C ASP A 112 10.83 -3.24 8.07
N ASN A 113 10.76 -3.84 6.88
CA ASN A 113 11.89 -3.92 5.95
C ASN A 113 12.04 -2.60 5.17
N VAL A 114 13.07 -1.85 5.51
CA VAL A 114 13.33 -0.51 4.93
C VAL A 114 13.74 -0.53 3.45
N ALA A 115 14.04 -1.70 2.87
CA ALA A 115 14.21 -1.86 1.42
C ALA A 115 12.95 -1.43 0.65
N ASN A 116 11.77 -1.54 1.28
CA ASN A 116 10.52 -1.00 0.74
C ASN A 116 10.59 0.53 0.57
N ARG A 117 10.99 1.26 1.61
CA ARG A 117 11.19 2.71 1.54
C ARG A 117 12.28 3.09 0.53
N GLN A 118 13.38 2.35 0.52
CA GLN A 118 14.48 2.56 -0.40
C GLN A 118 14.05 2.43 -1.87
N ALA A 119 13.18 1.49 -2.21
CA ALA A 119 12.61 1.35 -3.55
C ALA A 119 12.01 2.67 -4.05
N HIS A 120 11.24 3.35 -3.22
CA HIS A 120 10.60 4.60 -3.58
C HIS A 120 11.53 5.81 -3.52
N ALA A 121 12.52 5.80 -2.63
CA ALA A 121 13.55 6.85 -2.57
C ALA A 121 14.47 6.84 -3.80
N GLU A 122 14.76 5.65 -4.35
CA GLU A 122 15.67 5.49 -5.49
C GLU A 122 14.96 5.46 -6.85
N THR A 123 13.65 5.20 -6.89
CA THR A 123 12.91 5.10 -8.15
C THR A 123 11.76 6.08 -8.24
N THR A 124 10.72 5.94 -7.42
CA THR A 124 9.47 6.73 -7.53
C THR A 124 9.72 8.22 -7.31
N GLY A 125 10.46 8.58 -6.27
CA GLY A 125 10.77 9.98 -5.98
C GLY A 125 11.60 10.66 -7.09
N PRO A 126 12.72 10.08 -7.55
CA PRO A 126 13.47 10.60 -8.70
C PRO A 126 12.67 10.67 -10.00
N GLU A 127 11.76 9.72 -10.24
CA GLU A 127 10.88 9.77 -11.42
C GLU A 127 9.88 10.93 -11.34
N ILE A 128 9.25 11.14 -10.18
CA ILE A 128 8.37 12.30 -9.94
C ILE A 128 9.14 13.58 -10.20
N TRP A 129 10.32 13.73 -9.62
CA TRP A 129 11.16 14.90 -9.81
C TRP A 129 11.46 15.18 -11.28
N ARG A 130 11.88 14.15 -12.02
CA ARG A 130 12.20 14.26 -13.45
C ARG A 130 10.95 14.60 -14.29
N GLN A 131 9.83 13.93 -14.04
CA GLN A 131 8.59 14.08 -14.81
C GLN A 131 7.89 15.43 -14.56
N THR A 132 8.16 16.07 -13.44
CA THR A 132 7.66 17.42 -13.12
C THR A 132 8.68 18.52 -13.42
N ASP A 133 9.81 18.21 -14.05
CA ASP A 133 10.92 19.15 -14.23
C ASP A 133 11.34 19.87 -12.94
N GLY A 134 11.27 19.15 -11.82
CA GLY A 134 11.56 19.68 -10.48
C GLY A 134 10.50 20.63 -9.91
N LYS A 135 9.34 20.78 -10.57
CA LYS A 135 8.27 21.71 -10.15
C LYS A 135 7.21 21.06 -9.27
N VAL A 136 7.59 20.11 -8.44
CA VAL A 136 6.67 19.47 -7.48
C VAL A 136 6.63 20.27 -6.18
N ASP A 137 5.46 20.81 -5.84
CA ASP A 137 5.23 21.61 -4.64
C ASP A 137 4.68 20.75 -3.48
N GLY A 138 3.91 19.73 -3.82
CA GLY A 138 3.33 18.80 -2.85
C GLY A 138 3.28 17.37 -3.34
N PHE A 139 3.51 16.44 -2.43
CA PHE A 139 3.29 14.99 -2.63
C PHE A 139 2.42 14.45 -1.51
N ILE A 140 1.37 13.73 -1.86
CA ILE A 140 0.44 13.15 -0.89
C ILE A 140 0.06 11.75 -1.29
N CYS A 141 0.00 10.83 -0.33
CA CYS A 141 -0.64 9.52 -0.52
C CYS A 141 -1.05 8.88 0.80
N ALA A 142 -1.86 7.83 0.70
CA ALA A 142 -2.24 6.98 1.81
C ALA A 142 -1.09 6.07 2.23
N VAL A 143 -1.17 5.56 3.45
CA VAL A 143 -0.18 4.68 4.06
C VAL A 143 -0.76 3.29 4.33
N GLY A 144 -0.12 2.27 3.74
CA GLY A 144 -0.20 0.89 4.19
C GLY A 144 1.06 0.54 4.98
N SER A 145 2.17 0.28 4.29
CA SER A 145 3.48 0.02 4.92
C SER A 145 4.29 1.28 5.24
N GLY A 146 3.99 2.40 4.59
CA GLY A 146 4.72 3.66 4.73
C GLY A 146 5.85 3.88 3.71
N GLY A 147 6.30 2.83 3.05
CA GLY A 147 7.45 2.89 2.14
C GLY A 147 7.30 3.93 1.04
N THR A 148 6.13 4.02 0.41
CA THR A 148 5.88 5.00 -0.67
C THR A 148 5.97 6.44 -0.17
N LEU A 149 5.20 6.77 0.88
CA LEU A 149 5.16 8.14 1.40
C LEU A 149 6.54 8.58 1.90
N ALA A 150 7.19 7.75 2.71
CA ALA A 150 8.48 8.09 3.30
C ALA A 150 9.62 8.11 2.27
N GLY A 151 9.66 7.15 1.33
CA GLY A 151 10.70 7.08 0.30
C GLY A 151 10.61 8.25 -0.68
N VAL A 152 9.40 8.58 -1.14
CA VAL A 152 9.20 9.74 -2.01
C VAL A 152 9.52 11.04 -1.28
N ALA A 153 9.06 11.20 -0.03
CA ALA A 153 9.38 12.37 0.79
C ALA A 153 10.89 12.56 0.95
N GLN A 154 11.63 11.48 1.25
CA GLN A 154 13.08 11.51 1.35
C GLN A 154 13.74 12.01 0.06
N ALA A 155 13.35 11.45 -1.08
CA ALA A 155 13.93 11.81 -2.38
C ALA A 155 13.61 13.25 -2.80
N LEU A 156 12.36 13.69 -2.62
CA LEU A 156 11.95 15.04 -3.00
C LEU A 156 12.57 16.10 -2.10
N ARG A 157 12.55 15.90 -0.77
CA ARG A 157 13.14 16.86 0.19
C ARG A 157 14.65 16.97 0.07
N ALA A 158 15.34 15.94 -0.38
CA ALA A 158 16.77 16.01 -0.70
C ALA A 158 17.07 16.97 -1.87
N LYS A 159 16.10 17.20 -2.76
CA LYS A 159 16.21 18.14 -3.88
C LYS A 159 15.60 19.51 -3.58
N ARG A 160 14.48 19.52 -2.88
CA ARG A 160 13.69 20.70 -2.53
C ARG A 160 13.12 20.54 -1.12
N PRO A 161 13.81 21.09 -0.10
CA PRO A 161 13.45 20.86 1.32
C PRO A 161 12.05 21.34 1.72
N ASP A 162 11.48 22.30 1.00
CA ASP A 162 10.16 22.92 1.25
C ASP A 162 8.98 22.20 0.60
N VAL A 163 9.22 21.11 -0.16
CA VAL A 163 8.13 20.28 -0.71
C VAL A 163 7.20 19.82 0.41
N LYS A 164 5.90 20.09 0.23
CA LYS A 164 4.87 19.70 1.19
C LYS A 164 4.56 18.21 1.08
N ILE A 165 4.62 17.51 2.20
CA ILE A 165 4.29 16.09 2.29
C ILE A 165 2.95 15.93 3.01
N GLY A 166 2.00 15.32 2.32
CA GLY A 166 0.65 15.07 2.81
C GLY A 166 0.38 13.61 3.09
N LEU A 167 -0.42 13.35 4.10
CA LEU A 167 -1.02 12.04 4.40
C LEU A 167 -2.51 12.09 4.09
N ALA A 168 -3.00 11.18 3.25
CA ALA A 168 -4.42 10.88 3.09
C ALA A 168 -4.72 9.58 3.83
N ASP A 169 -5.48 9.64 4.93
CA ASP A 169 -5.70 8.51 5.83
C ASP A 169 -7.18 8.12 5.85
N PRO A 170 -7.56 6.85 5.61
CA PRO A 170 -8.95 6.46 5.71
C PRO A 170 -9.41 6.44 7.18
N TYR A 171 -10.73 6.50 7.41
CA TYR A 171 -11.29 6.23 8.73
C TYR A 171 -10.87 4.82 9.20
N GLY A 172 -10.75 4.63 10.51
CA GLY A 172 -10.24 3.39 11.12
C GLY A 172 -8.71 3.29 11.20
N ALA A 173 -7.98 4.17 10.50
CA ALA A 173 -6.53 4.31 10.61
C ALA A 173 -6.14 5.25 11.77
N ALA A 174 -4.88 5.18 12.23
CA ALA A 174 -4.40 5.95 13.37
C ALA A 174 -3.39 7.05 13.01
N LEU A 175 -2.88 7.07 11.79
CA LEU A 175 -1.79 7.98 11.44
C LEU A 175 -2.25 9.43 11.28
N TYR A 176 -3.49 9.66 10.86
CA TYR A 176 -4.05 11.02 10.87
C TYR A 176 -3.96 11.65 12.27
N ALA A 177 -4.43 10.94 13.30
CA ALA A 177 -4.35 11.43 14.67
C ALA A 177 -2.90 11.60 15.11
N TYR A 178 -2.03 10.64 14.79
CA TYR A 178 -0.62 10.72 15.15
C TYR A 178 0.07 11.97 14.57
N TYR A 179 -0.11 12.28 13.29
CA TYR A 179 0.53 13.44 12.66
C TYR A 179 -0.14 14.78 12.98
N THR A 180 -1.36 14.77 13.53
CA THR A 180 -2.06 15.99 13.93
C THR A 180 -2.00 16.27 15.44
N THR A 181 -2.01 15.23 16.28
CA THR A 181 -2.08 15.36 17.75
C THR A 181 -0.94 14.68 18.49
N GLY A 182 -0.11 13.87 17.81
CA GLY A 182 0.97 13.08 18.42
C GLY A 182 0.50 11.72 18.99
N GLU A 183 -0.78 11.38 18.90
CA GLU A 183 -1.34 10.15 19.48
C GLU A 183 -1.80 9.17 18.40
N LEU A 184 -1.43 7.89 18.53
CA LEU A 184 -1.98 6.82 17.69
C LEU A 184 -3.42 6.50 18.14
N LYS A 185 -4.41 7.06 17.45
CA LYS A 185 -5.82 6.85 17.76
C LYS A 185 -6.62 6.60 16.49
N SER A 186 -7.30 5.47 16.45
CA SER A 186 -8.23 5.11 15.37
C SER A 186 -9.63 5.55 15.69
N GLU A 187 -10.40 5.95 14.67
CA GLU A 187 -11.81 6.32 14.78
C GLU A 187 -12.57 5.86 13.54
N GLY A 188 -13.73 5.22 13.75
CA GLY A 188 -14.55 4.67 12.66
C GLY A 188 -13.96 3.44 12.01
N GLY A 189 -14.27 3.26 10.73
CA GLY A 189 -13.81 2.16 9.89
C GLY A 189 -13.86 2.54 8.42
N SER A 190 -13.27 1.74 7.56
CA SER A 190 -13.29 1.94 6.11
C SER A 190 -13.36 0.60 5.38
N ILE A 191 -13.98 0.61 4.19
CA ILE A 191 -13.95 -0.50 3.24
C ILE A 191 -12.63 -0.59 2.45
N SER A 192 -11.74 0.38 2.63
CA SER A 192 -10.45 0.44 1.93
C SER A 192 -9.57 -0.76 2.29
N GLU A 193 -8.90 -1.31 1.29
CA GLU A 193 -7.99 -2.44 1.44
C GLU A 193 -6.54 -2.03 1.21
N GLY A 194 -5.62 -2.54 2.03
CA GLY A 194 -4.18 -2.36 1.86
C GLY A 194 -3.63 -1.00 2.28
N ILE A 195 -4.45 -0.15 2.84
CA ILE A 195 -4.10 1.14 3.46
C ILE A 195 -4.79 1.26 4.82
N GLY A 196 -4.43 2.31 5.59
CA GLY A 196 -4.93 2.51 6.94
C GLY A 196 -4.08 1.80 7.99
N GLN A 197 -3.04 2.49 8.48
CA GLN A 197 -2.07 1.92 9.42
C GLN A 197 -2.40 2.31 10.86
N GLY A 198 -2.29 1.35 11.77
CA GLY A 198 -2.53 1.53 13.21
C GLY A 198 -1.28 1.77 14.05
N ARG A 199 -0.08 1.75 13.46
CA ARG A 199 1.20 1.89 14.15
C ARG A 199 2.23 2.62 13.30
N ILE A 200 3.30 3.09 13.92
CA ILE A 200 4.48 3.57 13.19
C ILE A 200 5.31 2.35 12.78
N THR A 201 5.45 2.13 11.48
CA THR A 201 6.31 1.10 10.90
C THR A 201 7.74 1.60 10.78
N ALA A 202 8.73 0.72 10.64
CA ALA A 202 10.11 1.13 10.41
C ALA A 202 10.28 1.95 9.12
N ASN A 203 9.42 1.74 8.13
CA ASN A 203 9.41 2.56 6.92
C ASN A 203 9.00 4.02 7.16
N LEU A 204 8.27 4.32 8.25
CA LEU A 204 7.81 5.67 8.61
C LEU A 204 8.76 6.39 9.57
N GLU A 205 9.75 5.70 10.12
CA GLU A 205 10.67 6.32 11.07
C GLU A 205 11.36 7.54 10.46
N GLY A 206 11.32 8.66 11.20
CA GLY A 206 11.90 9.94 10.78
C GLY A 206 11.10 10.71 9.74
N LEU A 207 9.94 10.20 9.29
CA LEU A 207 9.06 10.94 8.39
C LEU A 207 8.34 12.06 9.15
N THR A 208 8.43 13.28 8.61
CA THR A 208 7.57 14.40 8.98
C THR A 208 6.52 14.63 7.90
N VAL A 209 5.28 14.90 8.31
CA VAL A 209 4.14 15.18 7.45
C VAL A 209 3.69 16.62 7.71
N ASP A 210 3.52 17.42 6.65
CA ASP A 210 3.10 18.81 6.77
C ASP A 210 1.57 18.94 6.85
N HIS A 211 0.85 18.06 6.14
CA HIS A 211 -0.62 18.06 6.05
C HIS A 211 -1.16 16.65 6.19
N ALA A 212 -2.19 16.48 6.97
CA ALA A 212 -2.88 15.19 7.11
C ALA A 212 -4.39 15.37 6.97
N TYR A 213 -5.02 14.49 6.20
CA TYR A 213 -6.46 14.52 5.95
C TYR A 213 -7.08 13.15 6.21
N ARG A 214 -8.23 13.13 6.88
CA ARG A 214 -9.04 11.93 7.04
C ARG A 214 -10.07 11.88 5.91
N ILE A 215 -10.10 10.78 5.16
CA ILE A 215 -10.93 10.59 3.98
C ILE A 215 -11.99 9.53 4.29
N SER A 216 -13.25 9.84 4.03
CA SER A 216 -14.36 8.89 4.21
C SER A 216 -14.50 7.94 3.01
N ASP A 217 -15.25 6.84 3.20
CA ASP A 217 -15.55 5.91 2.12
C ASP A 217 -16.43 6.56 1.04
N GLU A 218 -17.34 7.45 1.43
CA GLU A 218 -18.18 8.20 0.50
C GLU A 218 -17.33 9.11 -0.39
N GLU A 219 -16.44 9.91 0.20
CA GLU A 219 -15.54 10.80 -0.54
C GLU A 219 -14.61 10.02 -1.46
N MET A 220 -14.08 8.90 -0.99
CA MET A 220 -13.27 7.98 -1.79
C MET A 220 -14.04 7.45 -3.00
N LEU A 221 -15.28 7.00 -2.81
CA LEU A 221 -16.12 6.44 -3.87
C LEU A 221 -16.55 7.50 -4.89
N GLU A 222 -16.93 8.71 -4.42
CA GLU A 222 -17.23 9.83 -5.31
C GLU A 222 -16.07 10.10 -6.29
N VAL A 223 -14.84 10.16 -5.77
CA VAL A 223 -13.65 10.35 -6.61
C VAL A 223 -13.45 9.19 -7.59
N ILE A 224 -13.59 7.94 -7.14
CA ILE A 224 -13.43 6.77 -8.02
C ILE A 224 -14.45 6.78 -9.16
N TYR A 225 -15.70 7.11 -8.86
CA TYR A 225 -16.76 7.13 -9.88
C TYR A 225 -16.61 8.31 -10.83
N ASP A 226 -16.17 9.47 -10.33
CA ASP A 226 -15.84 10.64 -11.15
C ASP A 226 -14.69 10.32 -12.14
N LEU A 227 -13.64 9.63 -11.69
CA LEU A 227 -12.56 9.16 -12.54
C LEU A 227 -13.03 8.18 -13.62
N VAL A 228 -14.00 7.31 -13.33
CA VAL A 228 -14.59 6.42 -14.33
C VAL A 228 -15.40 7.20 -15.36
N GLU A 229 -16.27 8.10 -14.90
CA GLU A 229 -17.22 8.81 -15.76
C GLU A 229 -16.53 9.84 -16.66
N HIS A 230 -15.56 10.58 -16.14
CA HIS A 230 -14.98 11.74 -16.84
C HIS A 230 -13.59 11.47 -17.44
N GLU A 231 -12.82 10.53 -16.85
CA GLU A 231 -11.46 10.24 -17.29
C GLU A 231 -11.30 8.83 -17.90
N GLY A 232 -12.32 7.96 -17.79
CA GLY A 232 -12.24 6.57 -18.24
C GLY A 232 -11.26 5.72 -17.40
N MET A 233 -10.96 6.16 -16.18
CA MET A 233 -9.98 5.50 -15.31
C MET A 233 -10.67 4.63 -14.26
N VAL A 234 -10.56 3.30 -14.40
CA VAL A 234 -11.09 2.32 -13.44
C VAL A 234 -10.00 1.96 -12.43
N MET A 235 -10.03 2.61 -11.25
CA MET A 235 -8.98 2.54 -10.24
C MET A 235 -9.47 1.91 -8.93
N GLY A 236 -8.52 1.47 -8.07
CA GLY A 236 -8.82 0.92 -6.76
C GLY A 236 -9.09 2.00 -5.69
N GLY A 237 -9.68 1.61 -4.54
CA GLY A 237 -10.09 2.53 -3.48
C GLY A 237 -8.96 3.39 -2.91
N SER A 238 -7.75 2.85 -2.80
CA SER A 238 -6.59 3.65 -2.35
C SER A 238 -6.26 4.82 -3.29
N THR A 239 -6.57 4.70 -4.59
CA THR A 239 -6.48 5.83 -5.53
C THR A 239 -7.51 6.90 -5.19
N GLY A 240 -8.75 6.52 -4.87
CA GLY A 240 -9.78 7.48 -4.45
C GLY A 240 -9.37 8.25 -3.19
N VAL A 241 -8.85 7.56 -2.18
CA VAL A 241 -8.30 8.21 -0.96
C VAL A 241 -7.16 9.17 -1.32
N ASN A 242 -6.25 8.77 -2.20
CA ASN A 242 -5.11 9.59 -2.61
C ASN A 242 -5.54 10.85 -3.36
N VAL A 243 -6.44 10.72 -4.32
CA VAL A 243 -6.92 11.85 -5.13
C VAL A 243 -7.77 12.80 -4.29
N ALA A 244 -8.64 12.28 -3.41
CA ALA A 244 -9.39 13.11 -2.45
C ALA A 244 -8.44 13.94 -1.56
N GLY A 245 -7.40 13.29 -1.03
CA GLY A 245 -6.36 13.99 -0.27
C GLY A 245 -5.61 15.03 -1.11
N ALA A 246 -5.29 14.73 -2.37
CA ALA A 246 -4.62 15.66 -3.27
C ALA A 246 -5.49 16.88 -3.58
N ILE A 247 -6.80 16.70 -3.75
CA ILE A 247 -7.76 17.80 -3.94
C ILE A 247 -7.77 18.71 -2.70
N ARG A 248 -7.77 18.14 -1.49
CA ARG A 248 -7.74 18.93 -0.25
C ARG A 248 -6.42 19.69 -0.11
N LEU A 249 -5.29 19.06 -0.39
CA LEU A 249 -3.97 19.71 -0.38
C LEU A 249 -3.90 20.84 -1.42
N ALA A 250 -4.45 20.62 -2.63
CA ALA A 250 -4.50 21.63 -3.67
C ALA A 250 -5.32 22.85 -3.27
N ARG A 251 -6.46 22.64 -2.61
CA ARG A 251 -7.29 23.74 -2.10
C ARG A 251 -6.59 24.54 -1.01
N GLU A 252 -5.82 23.86 -0.16
CA GLU A 252 -5.09 24.51 0.94
C GLU A 252 -3.87 25.30 0.45
N LEU A 253 -3.11 24.76 -0.51
CA LEU A 253 -1.95 25.45 -1.08
C LEU A 253 -2.35 26.54 -2.07
N GLY A 254 -3.53 26.45 -2.69
CA GLY A 254 -4.03 27.41 -3.67
C GLY A 254 -3.52 27.17 -5.09
N PRO A 255 -3.91 28.05 -6.04
CA PRO A 255 -3.58 27.89 -7.44
C PRO A 255 -2.08 28.09 -7.73
N GLY A 256 -1.60 27.48 -8.81
CA GLY A 256 -0.21 27.61 -9.27
C GLY A 256 0.75 26.58 -8.69
N HIS A 257 0.28 25.65 -7.84
CA HIS A 257 1.09 24.57 -7.25
C HIS A 257 0.95 23.26 -8.03
N THR A 258 2.05 22.53 -8.16
CA THR A 258 2.07 21.18 -8.72
C THR A 258 2.02 20.17 -7.59
N ILE A 259 0.91 19.41 -7.52
CA ILE A 259 0.68 18.38 -6.52
C ILE A 259 0.67 17.03 -7.21
N VAL A 260 1.42 16.09 -6.65
CA VAL A 260 1.55 14.72 -7.16
C VAL A 260 0.98 13.73 -6.15
N THR A 261 0.25 12.76 -6.65
CA THR A 261 -0.20 11.60 -5.88
C THR A 261 -0.03 10.31 -6.68
N ILE A 262 -0.40 9.17 -6.08
CA ILE A 262 -0.21 7.84 -6.67
C ILE A 262 -1.57 7.23 -7.04
N LEU A 263 -1.72 6.82 -8.29
CA LEU A 263 -2.77 5.90 -8.72
C LEU A 263 -2.28 4.46 -8.45
N CYS A 264 -2.67 3.89 -7.31
CA CYS A 264 -2.00 2.74 -6.72
C CYS A 264 -2.17 1.44 -7.48
N ASP A 265 -3.39 1.16 -7.95
CA ASP A 265 -3.74 -0.06 -8.67
C ASP A 265 -5.04 0.08 -9.46
N GLN A 266 -5.31 -0.91 -10.30
CA GLN A 266 -6.50 -0.95 -11.15
C GLN A 266 -7.73 -1.47 -10.42
N GLY A 267 -8.91 -0.96 -10.78
CA GLY A 267 -10.21 -1.31 -10.22
C GLY A 267 -10.64 -2.76 -10.48
N ALA A 268 -10.06 -3.43 -11.48
CA ALA A 268 -10.31 -4.84 -11.76
C ALA A 268 -10.09 -5.77 -10.54
N ARG A 269 -9.29 -5.33 -9.57
CA ARG A 269 -9.04 -6.05 -8.29
C ARG A 269 -10.15 -5.91 -7.26
N TYR A 270 -11.20 -5.13 -7.57
CA TYR A 270 -12.25 -4.72 -6.62
C TYR A 270 -13.65 -4.85 -7.21
N GLN A 271 -13.82 -5.64 -8.27
CA GLN A 271 -15.11 -5.85 -8.94
C GLN A 271 -16.18 -6.42 -7.98
N SER A 272 -15.77 -7.31 -7.07
CA SER A 272 -16.65 -7.88 -6.05
C SER A 272 -17.00 -6.93 -4.90
N LYS A 273 -16.41 -5.72 -4.86
CA LYS A 273 -16.58 -4.73 -3.77
C LYS A 273 -17.03 -3.36 -4.27
N ILE A 274 -16.10 -2.44 -4.51
CA ILE A 274 -16.43 -1.04 -4.85
C ILE A 274 -17.09 -0.86 -6.22
N PHE A 275 -17.10 -1.89 -7.05
CA PHE A 275 -17.84 -1.97 -8.31
C PHE A 275 -18.96 -3.02 -8.27
N ASN A 276 -19.49 -3.31 -7.08
CA ASN A 276 -20.58 -4.27 -6.88
C ASN A 276 -21.76 -3.63 -6.16
N ARG A 277 -22.89 -3.49 -6.84
CA ARG A 277 -24.11 -2.87 -6.29
C ARG A 277 -24.59 -3.53 -4.99
N ALA A 278 -24.56 -4.88 -4.91
CA ALA A 278 -25.01 -5.58 -3.72
C ALA A 278 -24.11 -5.29 -2.50
N PHE A 279 -22.80 -5.29 -2.69
CA PHE A 279 -21.84 -4.93 -1.63
C PHE A 279 -22.04 -3.49 -1.15
N LEU A 280 -22.17 -2.54 -2.08
CA LEU A 280 -22.38 -1.12 -1.73
C LEU A 280 -23.72 -0.91 -0.99
N THR A 281 -24.78 -1.59 -1.44
CA THR A 281 -26.09 -1.55 -0.76
C THR A 281 -26.00 -2.08 0.67
N GLU A 282 -25.35 -3.24 0.86
CA GLU A 282 -25.12 -3.82 2.20
C GLU A 282 -24.38 -2.88 3.13
N LYS A 283 -23.43 -2.12 2.60
CA LYS A 283 -22.63 -1.15 3.38
C LYS A 283 -23.29 0.23 3.53
N GLY A 284 -24.41 0.47 2.88
CA GLY A 284 -25.07 1.79 2.89
C GLY A 284 -24.28 2.89 2.20
N LEU A 285 -23.47 2.52 1.19
CA LEU A 285 -22.55 3.40 0.49
C LEU A 285 -23.15 3.92 -0.84
N PRO A 286 -22.63 5.03 -1.38
CA PRO A 286 -23.07 5.57 -2.66
C PRO A 286 -22.94 4.58 -3.81
N ILE A 287 -23.95 4.54 -4.67
CA ILE A 287 -23.99 3.67 -5.87
C ILE A 287 -24.16 4.59 -7.08
N PRO A 288 -23.22 4.58 -8.03
CA PRO A 288 -23.35 5.40 -9.23
C PRO A 288 -24.46 4.85 -10.13
N SER A 289 -25.05 5.73 -10.96
CA SER A 289 -26.22 5.38 -11.80
C SER A 289 -25.94 4.29 -12.81
N TRP A 290 -24.69 4.17 -13.25
CA TRP A 290 -24.24 3.23 -14.28
C TRP A 290 -23.85 1.84 -13.73
N LEU A 291 -23.81 1.61 -12.42
CA LEU A 291 -23.43 0.32 -11.81
C LEU A 291 -24.64 -0.59 -11.57
#